data_e38761d469f98a6bbc954a777230e7a4
#
_entry.id   e38761d469f98a6bbc954a777230e7a4
#
_cell.length_a   1.000
_cell.length_b   1.000
_cell.length_c   1.000
_cell.angle_alpha   90.00
_cell.angle_beta   90.00
_cell.angle_gamma   90.00
#
_symmetry.space_group_name_H-M   'P 1'
#
loop_
_entity.id
_entity.type
_entity.pdbx_description
1 polymer ?
#
loop_
_entity_poly.entity_id
_entity_poly.type
_entity_poly.pdbx_seq_one_letter_code
_entity_poly.pdbx_strand_id
1 'polypeptide(L)'
;MKKFHKHIFFLILFFQYFVSNSQNTVYQIDITKEIGSTTWRYLRAGLHQEQNAKAVILRLNTYGGTVVHADSMRTAILNAPIPVYAFVDNNAASAGALIAIACDSIYMRSSASMGAATVVNETGAAMPDKYQSYMRATMRATAESHGKDESGNWRRNPLIAEAMVDERVIVPNLCDSGKVLTLTANEAIAQKYCEGIVDNVDEIISQKLRYETYALQEFKPSLFDDIAGFLTHPAFQALMVTLIFGGIFMELKTPGIGLPSAIACPAAV
;
A
#
# COMPACT_ATOMS: atom_id res chain seq x y z
N MET A 1 -58.11 -7.34 28.48
CA MET A 1 -56.76 -6.92 28.94
C MET A 1 -55.64 -7.93 28.62
N LYS A 2 -55.82 -9.25 28.75
CA LYS A 2 -54.75 -10.25 28.48
C LYS A 2 -54.24 -10.33 27.03
N LYS A 3 -55.04 -9.96 26.02
CA LYS A 3 -54.62 -9.98 24.60
C LYS A 3 -53.72 -8.78 24.23
N PHE A 4 -53.91 -7.62 24.89
CA PHE A 4 -53.13 -6.41 24.60
C PHE A 4 -51.67 -6.53 25.08
N HIS A 5 -51.43 -7.21 26.21
CA HIS A 5 -50.07 -7.46 26.74
C HIS A 5 -49.24 -8.41 25.86
N LYS A 6 -49.89 -9.37 25.17
CA LYS A 6 -49.18 -10.27 24.26
C LYS A 6 -48.62 -9.57 23.01
N HIS A 7 -49.34 -8.58 22.48
CA HIS A 7 -48.86 -7.83 21.30
C HIS A 7 -47.79 -6.85 21.67
N ILE A 8 -47.81 -6.22 22.83
CA ILE A 8 -46.73 -5.34 23.31
C ILE A 8 -45.46 -6.14 23.58
N PHE A 9 -45.56 -7.33 24.17
CA PHE A 9 -44.41 -8.20 24.41
C PHE A 9 -43.77 -8.71 23.09
N PHE A 10 -44.58 -9.00 22.08
CA PHE A 10 -44.10 -9.39 20.75
C PHE A 10 -43.47 -8.22 20.00
N LEU A 11 -43.99 -6.99 20.18
CA LEU A 11 -43.42 -5.78 19.61
C LEU A 11 -42.05 -5.43 20.22
N ILE A 12 -41.89 -5.62 21.52
CA ILE A 12 -40.62 -5.39 22.23
C ILE A 12 -39.57 -6.43 21.82
N LEU A 13 -39.97 -7.71 21.70
CA LEU A 13 -39.08 -8.75 21.17
C LEU A 13 -38.70 -8.53 19.71
N PHE A 14 -39.59 -7.99 18.88
CA PHE A 14 -39.30 -7.65 17.48
C PHE A 14 -38.37 -6.43 17.38
N PHE A 15 -38.49 -5.47 18.31
CA PHE A 15 -37.61 -4.29 18.37
C PHE A 15 -36.21 -4.65 18.89
N GLN A 16 -36.07 -5.66 19.72
CA GLN A 16 -34.74 -6.16 20.15
C GLN A 16 -34.01 -6.92 19.05
N TYR A 17 -34.72 -7.48 18.06
CA TYR A 17 -34.10 -8.13 16.92
C TYR A 17 -33.53 -7.13 15.91
N PHE A 18 -33.91 -5.84 15.96
CA PHE A 18 -33.43 -4.76 15.11
C PHE A 18 -32.31 -3.92 15.73
N VAL A 19 -31.78 -4.28 16.89
CA VAL A 19 -30.45 -3.81 17.28
C VAL A 19 -29.46 -4.56 16.38
N SER A 20 -29.38 -4.11 15.15
CA SER A 20 -28.31 -4.45 14.22
C SER A 20 -27.02 -4.15 14.97
N ASN A 21 -26.33 -5.19 15.44
CA ASN A 21 -24.94 -5.08 15.84
C ASN A 21 -24.21 -4.57 14.60
N SER A 22 -24.06 -3.26 14.51
CA SER A 22 -23.21 -2.63 13.52
C SER A 22 -21.79 -3.03 13.88
N GLN A 23 -21.41 -4.23 13.43
CA GLN A 23 -20.07 -4.75 13.60
C GLN A 23 -19.13 -3.82 12.84
N ASN A 24 -18.09 -3.32 13.51
CA ASN A 24 -17.10 -2.47 12.89
C ASN A 24 -16.37 -3.28 11.83
N THR A 25 -16.60 -2.99 10.56
CA THR A 25 -15.88 -3.66 9.47
C THR A 25 -14.54 -2.96 9.25
N VAL A 26 -13.47 -3.73 9.26
CA VAL A 26 -12.11 -3.29 8.93
C VAL A 26 -11.65 -4.06 7.71
N TYR A 27 -11.17 -3.36 6.69
CA TYR A 27 -10.59 -4.00 5.52
C TYR A 27 -9.07 -4.09 5.65
N GLN A 28 -8.53 -5.25 5.33
CA GLN A 28 -7.10 -5.45 5.17
C GLN A 28 -6.76 -5.55 3.67
N ILE A 29 -5.78 -4.76 3.24
CA ILE A 29 -5.23 -4.82 1.89
C ILE A 29 -3.75 -5.17 2.00
N ASP A 30 -3.36 -6.29 1.38
CA ASP A 30 -1.98 -6.76 1.42
C ASP A 30 -1.16 -6.17 0.28
N ILE A 31 -0.07 -5.47 0.61
CA ILE A 31 0.91 -4.93 -0.32
C ILE A 31 2.23 -5.68 -0.09
N THR A 32 2.30 -6.88 -0.67
CA THR A 32 3.42 -7.83 -0.48
C THR A 32 4.23 -8.04 -1.76
N LYS A 33 3.90 -7.32 -2.82
CA LYS A 33 4.59 -7.37 -4.12
C LYS A 33 5.24 -6.03 -4.43
N GLU A 34 5.96 -5.98 -5.54
CA GLU A 34 6.50 -4.74 -6.10
C GLU A 34 5.38 -3.72 -6.36
N ILE A 35 5.66 -2.44 -6.06
CA ILE A 35 4.73 -1.34 -6.28
C ILE A 35 4.75 -0.95 -7.76
N GLY A 36 3.71 -1.35 -8.45
CA GLY A 36 3.50 -1.17 -9.87
C GLY A 36 2.02 -1.02 -10.24
N SER A 37 1.71 -1.15 -11.51
CA SER A 37 0.35 -0.99 -12.05
C SER A 37 -0.67 -1.95 -11.39
N THR A 38 -0.27 -3.19 -11.16
CA THR A 38 -1.12 -4.21 -10.53
C THR A 38 -1.42 -3.87 -9.07
N THR A 39 -0.39 -3.52 -8.29
CA THR A 39 -0.53 -3.17 -6.87
C THR A 39 -1.35 -1.88 -6.71
N TRP A 40 -1.14 -0.90 -7.61
CA TRP A 40 -1.94 0.32 -7.65
C TRP A 40 -3.42 0.03 -7.92
N ARG A 41 -3.74 -0.78 -8.94
CA ARG A 41 -5.13 -1.17 -9.23
C ARG A 41 -5.78 -1.86 -8.04
N TYR A 42 -5.02 -2.73 -7.39
CA TYR A 42 -5.45 -3.48 -6.23
C TYR A 42 -5.80 -2.57 -5.05
N LEU A 43 -4.89 -1.66 -4.67
CA LEU A 43 -5.16 -0.67 -3.64
C LEU A 43 -6.37 0.20 -3.99
N ARG A 44 -6.44 0.71 -5.21
CA ARG A 44 -7.54 1.55 -5.66
C ARG A 44 -8.89 0.83 -5.57
N ALA A 45 -8.95 -0.44 -6.00
CA ALA A 45 -10.16 -1.24 -5.91
C ALA A 45 -10.56 -1.48 -4.44
N GLY A 46 -9.61 -1.79 -3.57
CA GLY A 46 -9.83 -1.93 -2.14
C GLY A 46 -10.35 -0.66 -1.50
N LEU A 47 -9.76 0.50 -1.77
CA LEU A 47 -10.22 1.79 -1.26
C LEU A 47 -11.62 2.20 -1.79
N HIS A 48 -12.08 1.71 -2.93
CA HIS A 48 -13.42 2.02 -3.47
C HIS A 48 -14.55 1.13 -2.94
N GLN A 49 -14.26 -0.06 -2.43
CA GLN A 49 -15.30 -0.99 -1.93
C GLN A 49 -15.81 -0.66 -0.52
N GLU A 50 -15.28 0.36 0.12
CA GLU A 50 -15.33 0.60 1.55
C GLU A 50 -16.51 1.42 2.06
N GLN A 51 -17.59 1.58 1.32
CA GLN A 51 -18.70 2.46 1.72
C GLN A 51 -19.26 2.21 3.14
N ASN A 52 -18.92 1.08 3.76
CA ASN A 52 -19.33 0.72 5.13
C ASN A 52 -18.16 0.39 6.07
N ALA A 53 -16.90 0.55 5.65
CA ALA A 53 -15.75 0.27 6.50
C ALA A 53 -15.51 1.39 7.51
N LYS A 54 -14.99 1.02 8.67
CA LYS A 54 -14.56 1.96 9.72
C LYS A 54 -13.09 2.33 9.58
N ALA A 55 -12.30 1.46 8.96
CA ALA A 55 -10.87 1.66 8.71
C ALA A 55 -10.36 0.69 7.64
N VAL A 56 -9.24 1.05 7.05
CA VAL A 56 -8.42 0.19 6.19
C VAL A 56 -7.08 -0.03 6.85
N ILE A 57 -6.56 -1.24 6.80
CA ILE A 57 -5.21 -1.57 7.23
C ILE A 57 -4.44 -2.08 6.01
N LEU A 58 -3.38 -1.36 5.64
CA LEU A 58 -2.44 -1.77 4.61
C LEU A 58 -1.34 -2.60 5.25
N ARG A 59 -1.32 -3.92 5.01
CA ARG A 59 -0.21 -4.77 5.44
C ARG A 59 0.92 -4.67 4.42
N LEU A 60 2.04 -4.06 4.84
CA LEU A 60 3.18 -3.76 3.99
C LEU A 60 4.30 -4.77 4.20
N ASN A 61 4.73 -5.40 3.11
CA ASN A 61 5.96 -6.18 3.03
C ASN A 61 6.51 -6.06 1.61
N THR A 62 7.17 -4.95 1.30
CA THR A 62 7.62 -4.61 -0.05
C THR A 62 8.98 -3.95 -0.04
N TYR A 63 9.78 -4.24 -1.06
CA TYR A 63 11.06 -3.57 -1.33
C TYR A 63 10.91 -2.30 -2.17
N GLY A 64 9.67 -1.91 -2.51
CA GLY A 64 9.39 -0.71 -3.28
C GLY A 64 8.90 -0.99 -4.69
N GLY A 65 9.21 -0.10 -5.61
CA GLY A 65 8.79 -0.17 -7.01
C GLY A 65 8.79 1.19 -7.69
N THR A 66 7.90 1.41 -8.65
CA THR A 66 7.95 2.60 -9.49
C THR A 66 7.41 3.85 -8.80
N VAL A 67 8.09 4.97 -8.98
CA VAL A 67 7.73 6.28 -8.38
C VAL A 67 6.33 6.72 -8.77
N VAL A 68 5.93 6.53 -10.03
CA VAL A 68 4.61 6.97 -10.54
C VAL A 68 3.46 6.26 -9.82
N HIS A 69 3.57 4.95 -9.62
CA HIS A 69 2.54 4.20 -8.91
C HIS A 69 2.56 4.48 -7.42
N ALA A 70 3.75 4.66 -6.82
CA ALA A 70 3.88 5.05 -5.43
C ALA A 70 3.20 6.40 -5.14
N ASP A 71 3.39 7.40 -6.01
CA ASP A 71 2.74 8.71 -5.88
C ASP A 71 1.22 8.63 -6.09
N SER A 72 0.76 7.80 -7.01
CA SER A 72 -0.67 7.53 -7.19
C SER A 72 -1.29 6.88 -5.94
N MET A 73 -0.60 5.91 -5.33
CA MET A 73 -1.04 5.23 -4.11
C MET A 73 -1.03 6.20 -2.92
N ARG A 74 0.05 6.98 -2.73
CA ARG A 74 0.13 8.04 -1.74
C ARG A 74 -1.07 9.01 -1.84
N THR A 75 -1.34 9.49 -3.04
CA THR A 75 -2.42 10.45 -3.28
C THR A 75 -3.79 9.84 -2.95
N ALA A 76 -4.03 8.58 -3.30
CA ALA A 76 -5.28 7.90 -2.98
C ALA A 76 -5.45 7.70 -1.45
N ILE A 77 -4.37 7.37 -0.74
CA ILE A 77 -4.38 7.19 0.72
C ILE A 77 -4.68 8.53 1.41
N LEU A 78 -3.97 9.60 1.05
CA LEU A 78 -4.18 10.93 1.64
C LEU A 78 -5.59 11.49 1.39
N ASN A 79 -6.28 11.05 0.34
CA ASN A 79 -7.64 11.47 0.01
C ASN A 79 -8.70 10.43 0.38
N ALA A 80 -8.33 9.37 1.09
CA ALA A 80 -9.28 8.36 1.52
C ALA A 80 -10.31 8.96 2.50
N PRO A 81 -11.61 8.66 2.34
CA PRO A 81 -12.66 9.21 3.21
C PRO A 81 -12.72 8.59 4.60
N ILE A 82 -11.99 7.49 4.80
CA ILE A 82 -11.88 6.74 6.04
C ILE A 82 -10.42 6.55 6.45
N PRO A 83 -10.13 6.35 7.74
CA PRO A 83 -8.75 6.17 8.19
C PRO A 83 -8.06 5.00 7.53
N VAL A 84 -6.82 5.23 7.08
CA VAL A 84 -5.94 4.21 6.50
C VAL A 84 -4.72 4.04 7.39
N TYR A 85 -4.52 2.84 7.90
CA TYR A 85 -3.40 2.50 8.79
C TYR A 85 -2.40 1.61 8.07
N ALA A 86 -1.12 1.83 8.29
CA ALA A 86 -0.06 0.95 7.82
C ALA A 86 0.32 -0.06 8.90
N PHE A 87 0.40 -1.34 8.55
CA PHE A 87 1.08 -2.36 9.32
C PHE A 87 2.31 -2.84 8.54
N VAL A 88 3.49 -2.41 8.97
CA VAL A 88 4.75 -2.87 8.38
C VAL A 88 5.08 -4.23 8.99
N ASP A 89 4.76 -5.29 8.25
CA ASP A 89 4.93 -6.67 8.69
C ASP A 89 6.42 -7.10 8.67
N ASN A 90 7.16 -6.70 7.62
CA ASN A 90 8.60 -6.95 7.52
C ASN A 90 9.34 -5.75 6.94
N ASN A 91 8.98 -5.31 5.73
CA ASN A 91 9.65 -4.21 5.05
C ASN A 91 8.65 -3.20 4.48
N ALA A 92 8.95 -1.92 4.66
CA ALA A 92 8.39 -0.83 3.87
C ALA A 92 9.55 -0.02 3.28
N ALA A 93 10.26 -0.62 2.31
CA ALA A 93 11.42 0.01 1.70
C ALA A 93 11.02 0.86 0.49
N SER A 94 11.79 1.91 0.20
CA SER A 94 11.64 2.76 -1.00
C SER A 94 10.21 3.32 -1.13
N ALA A 95 9.51 3.02 -2.23
CA ALA A 95 8.11 3.37 -2.43
C ALA A 95 7.18 2.90 -1.29
N GLY A 96 7.54 1.80 -0.60
CA GLY A 96 6.81 1.32 0.58
C GLY A 96 6.86 2.30 1.75
N ALA A 97 7.99 2.98 1.96
CA ALA A 97 8.12 4.01 2.99
C ALA A 97 7.21 5.22 2.69
N LEU A 98 7.15 5.67 1.43
CA LEU A 98 6.26 6.76 1.01
C LEU A 98 4.79 6.40 1.28
N ILE A 99 4.38 5.18 0.96
CA ILE A 99 3.03 4.68 1.21
C ILE A 99 2.74 4.60 2.70
N ALA A 100 3.68 4.09 3.51
CA ALA A 100 3.53 4.03 4.96
C ALA A 100 3.38 5.44 5.56
N ILE A 101 4.22 6.40 5.13
CA ILE A 101 4.15 7.79 5.60
C ILE A 101 2.82 8.46 5.20
N ALA A 102 2.20 8.07 4.09
CA ALA A 102 0.91 8.62 3.67
C ALA A 102 -0.27 8.15 4.54
N CYS A 103 -0.14 7.03 5.26
CA CYS A 103 -1.19 6.50 6.13
C CYS A 103 -1.37 7.34 7.39
N ASP A 104 -2.57 7.35 7.98
CA ASP A 104 -2.90 8.10 9.20
C ASP A 104 -2.07 7.68 10.40
N SER A 105 -1.82 6.37 10.55
CA SER A 105 -0.94 5.81 11.59
C SER A 105 -0.12 4.65 11.03
N ILE A 106 1.06 4.43 11.61
CA ILE A 106 1.96 3.35 11.24
C ILE A 106 2.18 2.45 12.45
N TYR A 107 1.96 1.17 12.26
CA TYR A 107 2.29 0.12 13.21
C TYR A 107 3.34 -0.80 12.60
N MET A 108 4.25 -1.30 13.39
CA MET A 108 5.36 -2.12 12.89
C MET A 108 5.48 -3.40 13.69
N ARG A 109 5.86 -4.50 13.03
CA ARG A 109 6.40 -5.67 13.73
C ARG A 109 7.75 -5.33 14.31
N SER A 110 8.12 -5.93 15.44
CA SER A 110 9.41 -5.64 16.13
C SER A 110 10.64 -5.82 15.24
N SER A 111 10.58 -6.73 14.27
CA SER A 111 11.66 -7.00 13.29
C SER A 111 11.56 -6.16 12.02
N ALA A 112 10.54 -5.33 11.88
CA ALA A 112 10.28 -4.59 10.64
C ALA A 112 11.19 -3.36 10.52
N SER A 113 11.35 -2.92 9.27
CA SER A 113 12.07 -1.69 8.93
C SER A 113 11.35 -0.87 7.85
N MET A 114 11.59 0.45 7.83
CA MET A 114 11.05 1.35 6.80
C MET A 114 12.05 2.44 6.44
N GLY A 115 12.13 2.80 5.15
CA GLY A 115 13.03 3.84 4.65
C GLY A 115 13.71 3.47 3.33
N ALA A 116 14.99 3.86 3.15
CA ALA A 116 15.80 3.59 1.98
C ALA A 116 15.09 3.95 0.65
N ALA A 117 14.68 5.21 0.51
CA ALA A 117 13.83 5.68 -0.59
C ALA A 117 14.60 6.44 -1.69
N THR A 118 15.92 6.27 -1.80
CA THR A 118 16.71 6.79 -2.90
C THR A 118 16.18 6.27 -4.24
N VAL A 119 15.96 7.17 -5.19
CA VAL A 119 15.48 6.77 -6.52
C VAL A 119 16.62 6.15 -7.30
N VAL A 120 16.45 4.91 -7.71
CA VAL A 120 17.42 4.14 -8.49
C VAL A 120 16.84 3.71 -9.84
N ASN A 121 17.70 3.42 -10.80
CA ASN A 121 17.32 2.78 -12.06
C ASN A 121 17.24 1.25 -11.91
N GLU A 122 16.92 0.54 -13.00
CA GLU A 122 16.80 -0.92 -13.04
C GLU A 122 18.09 -1.67 -12.65
N THR A 123 19.25 -1.02 -12.76
CA THR A 123 20.55 -1.59 -12.35
C THR A 123 20.91 -1.30 -10.89
N GLY A 124 20.05 -0.57 -10.15
CA GLY A 124 20.30 -0.14 -8.77
C GLY A 124 21.18 1.12 -8.66
N ALA A 125 21.58 1.75 -9.76
CA ALA A 125 22.33 2.99 -9.73
C ALA A 125 21.43 4.19 -9.42
N ALA A 126 21.92 5.12 -8.59
CA ALA A 126 21.18 6.31 -8.22
C ALA A 126 20.84 7.17 -9.46
N MET A 127 19.59 7.59 -9.54
CA MET A 127 19.14 8.49 -10.61
C MET A 127 19.69 9.91 -10.39
N PRO A 128 19.81 10.73 -11.47
CA PRO A 128 20.23 12.13 -11.37
C PRO A 128 19.45 12.93 -10.32
N ASP A 129 20.07 13.95 -9.75
CA ASP A 129 19.54 14.72 -8.60
C ASP A 129 18.13 15.30 -8.83
N LYS A 130 17.73 15.58 -10.07
CA LYS A 130 16.35 16.03 -10.34
C LYS A 130 15.28 15.05 -9.87
N TYR A 131 15.55 13.73 -9.97
CA TYR A 131 14.63 12.69 -9.50
C TYR A 131 14.69 12.53 -7.98
N GLN A 132 15.91 12.66 -7.42
CA GLN A 132 16.09 12.68 -5.97
C GLN A 132 15.38 13.90 -5.36
N SER A 133 15.53 15.07 -5.96
CA SER A 133 14.87 16.31 -5.52
C SER A 133 13.36 16.20 -5.52
N TYR A 134 12.77 15.59 -6.56
CA TYR A 134 11.34 15.32 -6.61
C TYR A 134 10.91 14.40 -5.47
N MET A 135 11.62 13.27 -5.27
CA MET A 135 11.30 12.32 -4.23
C MET A 135 11.47 12.92 -2.82
N ARG A 136 12.55 13.69 -2.56
CA ARG A 136 12.73 14.43 -1.30
C ARG A 136 11.53 15.33 -1.00
N ALA A 137 11.12 16.13 -1.99
CA ALA A 137 9.98 17.02 -1.83
C ALA A 137 8.68 16.25 -1.58
N THR A 138 8.45 15.16 -2.29
CA THR A 138 7.27 14.31 -2.12
C THR A 138 7.22 13.68 -0.73
N MET A 139 8.32 13.09 -0.26
CA MET A 139 8.43 12.48 1.07
C MET A 139 8.20 13.52 2.17
N ARG A 140 8.86 14.69 2.05
CA ARG A 140 8.71 15.80 3.00
C ARG A 140 7.26 16.31 3.04
N ALA A 141 6.67 16.63 1.89
CA ALA A 141 5.29 17.10 1.81
C ALA A 141 4.28 16.09 2.36
N THR A 142 4.53 14.79 2.16
CA THR A 142 3.70 13.73 2.73
C THR A 142 3.80 13.70 4.26
N ALA A 143 5.00 13.85 4.83
CA ALA A 143 5.16 13.94 6.28
C ALA A 143 4.50 15.21 6.86
N GLU A 144 4.66 16.36 6.17
CA GLU A 144 4.06 17.63 6.53
C GLU A 144 2.52 17.61 6.51
N SER A 145 1.91 16.83 5.62
CA SER A 145 0.44 16.74 5.48
C SER A 145 -0.27 16.23 6.73
N HIS A 146 0.42 15.51 7.61
CA HIS A 146 -0.10 15.07 8.90
C HIS A 146 -0.13 16.18 9.97
N GLY A 147 0.42 17.35 9.64
CA GLY A 147 0.38 18.53 10.50
C GLY A 147 1.26 18.41 11.75
N LYS A 148 0.93 19.24 12.72
CA LYS A 148 1.65 19.37 14.00
C LYS A 148 0.76 18.94 15.16
N ASP A 149 1.39 18.52 16.25
CA ASP A 149 0.73 18.27 17.53
C ASP A 149 0.39 19.60 18.25
N GLU A 150 -0.30 19.51 19.37
CA GLU A 150 -0.70 20.67 20.17
C GLU A 150 0.49 21.48 20.71
N SER A 151 1.67 20.86 20.79
CA SER A 151 2.92 21.51 21.20
C SER A 151 3.67 22.18 20.05
N GLY A 152 3.13 22.12 18.82
CA GLY A 152 3.72 22.70 17.62
C GLY A 152 4.81 21.84 16.97
N ASN A 153 5.05 20.61 17.46
CA ASN A 153 5.98 19.67 16.85
C ASN A 153 5.31 18.94 15.68
N TRP A 154 6.09 18.62 14.65
CA TRP A 154 5.59 17.78 13.57
C TRP A 154 5.16 16.40 14.11
N ARG A 155 3.99 15.91 13.69
CA ARG A 155 3.55 14.53 13.97
C ARG A 155 4.51 13.53 13.34
N ARG A 156 4.98 13.82 12.12
CA ARG A 156 6.08 13.14 11.43
C ARG A 156 7.09 14.17 10.98
N ASN A 157 8.32 14.08 11.48
CA ASN A 157 9.37 15.06 11.17
C ASN A 157 9.74 14.98 9.68
N PRO A 158 9.51 16.06 8.88
CA PRO A 158 9.80 16.06 7.45
C PRO A 158 11.27 15.81 7.11
N LEU A 159 12.20 16.18 7.99
CA LEU A 159 13.63 15.96 7.82
C LEU A 159 13.98 14.47 7.82
N ILE A 160 13.30 13.68 8.64
CA ILE A 160 13.45 12.21 8.67
C ILE A 160 12.99 11.60 7.34
N ALA A 161 11.85 12.05 6.80
CA ALA A 161 11.36 11.61 5.50
C ALA A 161 12.37 11.95 4.37
N GLU A 162 12.98 13.13 4.43
CA GLU A 162 13.99 13.56 3.48
C GLU A 162 15.28 12.73 3.58
N ALA A 163 15.72 12.40 4.80
CA ALA A 163 16.89 11.56 5.05
C ALA A 163 16.72 10.12 4.56
N MET A 164 15.50 9.64 4.38
CA MET A 164 15.23 8.34 3.73
C MET A 164 15.56 8.35 2.22
N VAL A 165 15.71 9.51 1.60
CA VAL A 165 16.01 9.66 0.16
C VAL A 165 17.46 10.06 -0.07
N ASP A 166 17.97 11.00 0.74
CA ASP A 166 19.23 11.70 0.45
C ASP A 166 20.26 11.49 1.56
N GLU A 167 21.35 10.85 1.21
CA GLU A 167 22.47 10.56 2.11
C GLU A 167 23.20 11.81 2.64
N ARG A 168 22.96 12.99 2.05
CA ARG A 168 23.51 14.26 2.52
C ARG A 168 22.76 14.84 3.71
N VAL A 169 21.55 14.36 3.96
CA VAL A 169 20.70 14.87 5.05
C VAL A 169 21.13 14.26 6.37
N ILE A 170 21.50 15.11 7.32
CA ILE A 170 21.89 14.72 8.67
C ILE A 170 20.67 14.84 9.59
N VAL A 171 20.36 13.76 10.30
CA VAL A 171 19.40 13.78 11.41
C VAL A 171 20.17 13.51 12.70
N PRO A 172 20.30 14.49 13.60
CA PRO A 172 21.10 14.33 14.81
C PRO A 172 20.70 13.09 15.62
N ASN A 173 21.69 12.33 16.06
CA ASN A 173 21.55 11.06 16.81
C ASN A 173 20.81 9.92 16.07
N LEU A 174 20.56 10.03 14.77
CA LEU A 174 19.83 9.03 14.00
C LEU A 174 20.53 8.67 12.69
N CYS A 175 20.95 9.67 11.89
CA CYS A 175 21.56 9.45 10.59
C CYS A 175 22.68 10.46 10.32
N ASP A 176 23.88 9.95 10.06
CA ASP A 176 25.05 10.74 9.66
C ASP A 176 25.05 10.99 8.15
N SER A 177 25.82 12.00 7.70
CA SER A 177 26.06 12.24 6.28
C SER A 177 26.72 11.03 5.60
N GLY A 178 26.34 10.76 4.35
CA GLY A 178 26.81 9.62 3.57
C GLY A 178 26.03 8.33 3.82
N LYS A 179 24.90 8.41 4.53
CA LYS A 179 24.02 7.27 4.79
C LYS A 179 22.57 7.63 4.46
N VAL A 180 21.89 6.71 3.80
CA VAL A 180 20.44 6.79 3.61
C VAL A 180 19.73 6.18 4.80
N LEU A 181 18.75 6.90 5.35
CA LEU A 181 18.06 6.47 6.57
C LEU A 181 17.11 5.30 6.31
N THR A 182 17.21 4.30 7.19
CA THR A 182 16.19 3.26 7.34
C THR A 182 15.94 3.11 8.84
N LEU A 183 14.68 3.24 9.25
CA LEU A 183 14.24 3.11 10.64
C LEU A 183 13.93 1.66 10.97
N THR A 184 14.46 1.17 12.07
CA THR A 184 13.94 0.00 12.78
C THR A 184 12.63 0.37 13.50
N ALA A 185 11.85 -0.60 13.94
CA ALA A 185 10.61 -0.35 14.68
C ALA A 185 10.84 0.50 15.94
N ASN A 186 11.91 0.26 16.69
CA ASN A 186 12.24 1.02 17.90
C ASN A 186 12.64 2.47 17.59
N GLU A 187 13.44 2.69 16.54
CA GLU A 187 13.80 4.04 16.09
C GLU A 187 12.55 4.78 15.56
N ALA A 188 11.67 4.10 14.83
CA ALA A 188 10.43 4.68 14.33
C ALA A 188 9.52 5.14 15.47
N ILE A 189 9.41 4.38 16.58
CA ILE A 189 8.69 4.83 17.78
C ILE A 189 9.38 6.03 18.42
N ALA A 190 10.69 5.96 18.63
CA ALA A 190 11.45 7.05 19.26
C ALA A 190 11.33 8.38 18.47
N GLN A 191 11.19 8.29 17.14
CA GLN A 191 11.04 9.43 16.25
C GLN A 191 9.56 9.79 15.94
N LYS A 192 8.60 9.14 16.59
CA LYS A 192 7.14 9.35 16.37
C LYS A 192 6.68 9.04 14.93
N TYR A 193 7.39 8.17 14.23
CA TYR A 193 7.00 7.65 12.91
C TYR A 193 6.14 6.40 13.00
N CYS A 194 6.17 5.72 14.15
CA CYS A 194 5.37 4.55 14.44
C CYS A 194 4.62 4.75 15.75
N GLU A 195 3.34 4.46 15.76
CA GLU A 195 2.45 4.60 16.90
C GLU A 195 2.43 3.35 17.80
N GLY A 196 3.03 2.24 17.35
CA GLY A 196 3.14 1.04 18.19
C GLY A 196 3.77 -0.16 17.50
N ILE A 197 4.45 -0.98 18.29
CA ILE A 197 4.92 -2.31 17.87
C ILE A 197 3.80 -3.30 18.16
N VAL A 198 3.47 -4.13 17.15
CA VAL A 198 2.40 -5.13 17.18
C VAL A 198 2.82 -6.37 16.40
N ASP A 199 2.27 -7.52 16.73
CA ASP A 199 2.59 -8.76 16.03
C ASP A 199 1.66 -9.07 14.85
N ASN A 200 0.46 -8.51 14.85
CA ASN A 200 -0.56 -8.79 13.81
C ASN A 200 -1.59 -7.66 13.70
N VAL A 201 -2.44 -7.78 12.68
CA VAL A 201 -3.52 -6.81 12.39
C VAL A 201 -4.58 -6.79 13.49
N ASP A 202 -4.90 -7.94 14.10
CA ASP A 202 -5.90 -8.02 15.16
C ASP A 202 -5.51 -7.20 16.39
N GLU A 203 -4.22 -7.11 16.70
CA GLU A 203 -3.73 -6.24 17.77
C GLU A 203 -3.94 -4.75 17.47
N ILE A 204 -3.81 -4.34 16.21
CA ILE A 204 -4.12 -2.97 15.82
C ILE A 204 -5.60 -2.69 16.07
N ILE A 205 -6.48 -3.60 15.63
CA ILE A 205 -7.92 -3.40 15.74
C ILE A 205 -8.38 -3.41 17.20
N SER A 206 -7.93 -4.38 17.98
CA SER A 206 -8.38 -4.55 19.36
C SER A 206 -7.75 -3.57 20.34
N GLN A 207 -6.42 -3.38 20.26
CA GLN A 207 -5.68 -2.59 21.25
C GLN A 207 -5.58 -1.11 20.88
N LYS A 208 -5.46 -0.80 19.57
CA LYS A 208 -5.22 0.58 19.10
C LYS A 208 -6.50 1.24 18.65
N LEU A 209 -7.33 0.58 17.84
CA LEU A 209 -8.64 1.09 17.43
C LEU A 209 -9.72 0.84 18.51
N ARG A 210 -9.46 -0.06 19.44
CA ARG A 210 -10.35 -0.41 20.58
C ARG A 210 -11.73 -0.87 20.13
N TYR A 211 -11.80 -1.59 19.02
CA TYR A 211 -13.04 -2.22 18.58
C TYR A 211 -13.22 -3.54 19.33
N GLU A 212 -14.20 -3.60 20.23
CA GLU A 212 -14.54 -4.82 20.98
C GLU A 212 -15.13 -5.90 20.07
N THR A 213 -15.90 -5.49 19.07
CA THR A 213 -16.46 -6.37 18.04
C THR A 213 -16.16 -5.80 16.66
N TYR A 214 -15.57 -6.63 15.81
CA TYR A 214 -15.22 -6.25 14.44
C TYR A 214 -15.31 -7.44 13.48
N ALA A 215 -15.45 -7.13 12.19
CA ALA A 215 -15.26 -8.05 11.09
C ALA A 215 -14.01 -7.62 10.32
N LEU A 216 -12.98 -8.44 10.33
CA LEU A 216 -11.82 -8.25 9.48
C LEU A 216 -12.11 -8.90 8.12
N GLN A 217 -12.08 -8.10 7.06
CA GLN A 217 -12.26 -8.57 5.69
C GLN A 217 -10.96 -8.36 4.91
N GLU A 218 -10.37 -9.45 4.45
CA GLU A 218 -9.23 -9.36 3.52
C GLU A 218 -9.73 -9.04 2.12
N PHE A 219 -9.21 -7.95 1.56
CA PHE A 219 -9.43 -7.66 0.15
C PHE A 219 -8.57 -8.60 -0.70
N LYS A 220 -9.24 -9.40 -1.52
CA LYS A 220 -8.57 -10.33 -2.44
C LYS A 220 -8.73 -9.85 -3.88
N PRO A 221 -7.64 -9.91 -4.70
CA PRO A 221 -7.74 -9.62 -6.12
C PRO A 221 -8.81 -10.51 -6.77
N SER A 222 -9.51 -9.94 -7.74
CA SER A 222 -10.37 -10.76 -8.60
C SER A 222 -9.52 -11.62 -9.54
N LEU A 223 -10.09 -12.70 -10.08
CA LEU A 223 -9.43 -13.49 -11.12
C LEU A 223 -9.00 -12.63 -12.31
N PHE A 224 -9.77 -11.59 -12.64
CA PHE A 224 -9.40 -10.63 -13.68
C PHE A 224 -8.15 -9.83 -13.34
N ASP A 225 -7.95 -9.47 -12.07
CA ASP A 225 -6.75 -8.76 -11.63
C ASP A 225 -5.50 -9.64 -11.73
N ASP A 226 -5.63 -10.93 -11.39
CA ASP A 226 -4.54 -11.90 -11.52
C ASP A 226 -4.18 -12.14 -12.98
N ILE A 227 -5.19 -12.35 -13.85
CA ILE A 227 -4.97 -12.49 -15.30
C ILE A 227 -4.34 -11.25 -15.89
N ALA A 228 -4.86 -10.07 -15.59
CA ALA A 228 -4.30 -8.82 -16.06
C ALA A 228 -2.87 -8.59 -15.54
N GLY A 229 -2.59 -8.95 -14.29
CA GLY A 229 -1.24 -8.92 -13.71
C GLY A 229 -0.27 -9.86 -14.45
N PHE A 230 -0.71 -11.05 -14.80
CA PHE A 230 0.07 -12.00 -15.59
C PHE A 230 0.36 -11.48 -17.00
N LEU A 231 -0.65 -10.96 -17.69
CA LEU A 231 -0.51 -10.43 -19.06
C LEU A 231 0.40 -9.19 -19.12
N THR A 232 0.41 -8.37 -18.06
CA THR A 232 1.26 -7.17 -17.97
C THR A 232 2.64 -7.46 -17.39
N HIS A 233 2.93 -8.70 -16.98
CA HIS A 233 4.24 -9.06 -16.45
C HIS A 233 5.33 -8.93 -17.51
N PRO A 234 6.48 -8.26 -17.23
CA PRO A 234 7.52 -8.00 -18.24
C PRO A 234 8.04 -9.24 -18.96
N ALA A 235 8.20 -10.36 -18.23
CA ALA A 235 8.66 -11.61 -18.83
C ALA A 235 7.63 -12.19 -19.83
N PHE A 236 6.31 -12.07 -19.52
CA PHE A 236 5.27 -12.50 -20.44
C PHE A 236 5.22 -11.60 -21.69
N GLN A 237 5.32 -10.28 -21.51
CA GLN A 237 5.38 -9.34 -22.62
C GLN A 237 6.61 -9.59 -23.52
N ALA A 238 7.78 -9.81 -22.93
CA ALA A 238 8.99 -10.15 -23.70
C ALA A 238 8.81 -11.46 -24.50
N LEU A 239 8.16 -12.47 -23.91
CA LEU A 239 7.81 -13.70 -24.62
C LEU A 239 6.87 -13.42 -25.79
N MET A 240 5.81 -12.63 -25.58
CA MET A 240 4.86 -12.28 -26.66
C MET A 240 5.54 -11.52 -27.79
N VAL A 241 6.37 -10.52 -27.48
CA VAL A 241 7.17 -9.79 -28.47
C VAL A 241 8.07 -10.75 -29.27
N THR A 242 8.73 -11.68 -28.58
CA THR A 242 9.59 -12.69 -29.24
C THR A 242 8.80 -13.58 -30.19
N LEU A 243 7.60 -14.02 -29.77
CA LEU A 243 6.71 -14.84 -30.61
C LEU A 243 6.21 -14.07 -31.84
N ILE A 244 5.84 -12.78 -31.66
CA ILE A 244 5.40 -11.94 -32.76
C ILE A 244 6.52 -11.78 -33.81
N PHE A 245 7.70 -11.35 -33.40
CA PHE A 245 8.83 -11.16 -34.32
C PHE A 245 9.33 -12.47 -34.91
N GLY A 246 9.38 -13.53 -34.11
CA GLY A 246 9.74 -14.87 -34.58
C GLY A 246 8.75 -15.39 -35.64
N GLY A 247 7.46 -15.21 -35.40
CA GLY A 247 6.42 -15.60 -36.36
C GLY A 247 6.50 -14.82 -37.67
N ILE A 248 6.66 -13.50 -37.61
CA ILE A 248 6.86 -12.65 -38.79
C ILE A 248 8.13 -13.06 -39.57
N PHE A 249 9.23 -13.30 -38.87
CA PHE A 249 10.48 -13.73 -39.49
C PHE A 249 10.34 -15.07 -40.22
N MET A 250 9.66 -16.03 -39.59
CA MET A 250 9.40 -17.33 -40.21
C MET A 250 8.50 -17.21 -41.43
N GLU A 251 7.47 -16.36 -41.39
CA GLU A 251 6.58 -16.09 -42.53
C GLU A 251 7.31 -15.49 -43.70
N LEU A 252 8.24 -14.55 -43.46
CA LEU A 252 9.07 -13.95 -44.53
C LEU A 252 10.07 -14.95 -45.17
N LYS A 253 10.42 -16.00 -44.44
CA LYS A 253 11.33 -17.05 -44.94
C LYS A 253 10.62 -18.20 -45.63
N THR A 254 9.32 -18.42 -45.33
CA THR A 254 8.53 -19.56 -45.87
C THR A 254 7.42 -18.98 -46.75
N PRO A 255 7.47 -19.12 -48.06
CA PRO A 255 6.42 -18.57 -48.91
C PRO A 255 5.08 -19.33 -48.70
N GLY A 256 4.06 -18.59 -48.22
CA GLY A 256 2.71 -19.09 -48.03
C GLY A 256 2.15 -18.72 -46.64
N ILE A 257 0.85 -18.45 -46.55
CA ILE A 257 0.15 -18.22 -45.28
C ILE A 257 0.10 -19.56 -44.51
N GLY A 258 0.78 -19.62 -43.38
CA GLY A 258 0.90 -20.87 -42.65
C GLY A 258 0.88 -20.71 -41.12
N LEU A 259 1.35 -21.76 -40.45
CA LEU A 259 1.41 -21.91 -38.99
C LEU A 259 2.12 -20.72 -38.27
N PRO A 260 3.20 -20.07 -38.85
CA PRO A 260 3.86 -18.95 -38.20
C PRO A 260 2.98 -17.72 -38.00
N SER A 261 2.15 -17.34 -38.99
CA SER A 261 1.20 -16.24 -38.86
C SER A 261 0.07 -16.56 -37.86
N ALA A 262 -0.35 -17.82 -37.75
CA ALA A 262 -1.32 -18.25 -36.77
C ALA A 262 -0.79 -18.18 -35.31
N ILE A 263 0.51 -18.28 -35.10
CA ILE A 263 1.16 -18.12 -33.78
C ILE A 263 1.37 -16.63 -33.46
N ALA A 264 1.75 -15.81 -34.44
CA ALA A 264 2.01 -14.38 -34.23
C ALA A 264 0.71 -13.57 -33.96
N CYS A 265 -0.38 -13.91 -34.60
CA CYS A 265 -1.66 -13.19 -34.52
C CYS A 265 -2.27 -13.16 -33.10
N PRO A 266 -2.39 -14.28 -32.37
CA PRO A 266 -2.88 -14.27 -30.98
C PRO A 266 -1.98 -13.58 -29.98
N ALA A 267 -0.66 -13.46 -30.29
CA ALA A 267 0.29 -12.78 -29.41
C ALA A 267 0.25 -11.25 -29.56
N ALA A 268 -0.41 -10.73 -30.60
CA ALA A 268 -0.52 -9.30 -30.91
C ALA A 268 -1.80 -8.65 -30.38
N VAL A 269 -2.73 -9.45 -29.84
CA VAL A 269 -3.99 -9.00 -29.21
C VAL A 269 -3.80 -8.88 -27.71
#